data_34c8b908e85ab1b3a2bfe976880f6d49
#
_entry.id   34c8b908e85ab1b3a2bfe976880f6d49
#
_cell.length_a   1.000
_cell.length_b   1.000
_cell.length_c   1.000
_cell.angle_alpha   90.00
_cell.angle_beta   90.00
_cell.angle_gamma   90.00
#
_symmetry.space_group_name_H-M   'P 1'
#
loop_
_entity.id
_entity.type
_entity.pdbx_description
1 polymer ?
#
loop_
_entity_poly.entity_id
_entity_poly.type
_entity_poly.pdbx_seq_one_letter_code
_entity_poly.pdbx_strand_id
1 'polypeptide(L)' 'MPLCRALGNGLWEVRNDLASNRIARVLFCIQQGKLLVLHGFIKKSQKTPNEDLALALRRKREFEP' A
#
# COMPACT_ATOMS: atom_id res chain seq x y z
N MET A 1 7.35 14.86 3.97
CA MET A 1 6.91 14.42 2.66
C MET A 1 6.57 12.94 2.66
N PRO A 2 5.52 12.51 1.96
CA PRO A 2 5.25 11.09 1.86
C PRO A 2 6.35 10.38 1.08
N LEU A 3 6.65 9.16 1.48
CA LEU A 3 7.60 8.31 0.79
C LEU A 3 6.85 7.28 -0.04
N CYS A 4 7.25 7.12 -1.29
CA CYS A 4 6.67 6.15 -2.19
C CYS A 4 7.72 5.13 -2.57
N ARG A 5 7.40 3.83 -2.49
CA ARG A 5 8.34 2.79 -2.86
C ARG A 5 7.64 1.58 -3.43
N ALA A 6 8.37 0.82 -4.24
CA ALA A 6 7.87 -0.42 -4.79
C ALA A 6 8.01 -1.55 -3.78
N LEU A 7 6.96 -2.37 -3.65
CA LEU A 7 6.97 -3.52 -2.76
C LEU A 7 7.17 -4.84 -3.51
N GLY A 8 7.24 -4.80 -4.83
CA GLY A 8 7.28 -6.00 -5.65
C GLY A 8 5.89 -6.44 -6.07
N ASN A 9 5.81 -7.38 -7.00
CA ASN A 9 4.54 -7.91 -7.52
C ASN A 9 3.59 -6.84 -8.05
N GLY A 10 4.14 -5.71 -8.51
CA GLY A 10 3.33 -4.60 -9.01
C GLY A 10 2.67 -3.75 -7.94
N LEU A 11 3.03 -3.94 -6.69
CA LEU A 11 2.51 -3.14 -5.58
C LEU A 11 3.42 -1.96 -5.26
N TRP A 12 2.79 -0.87 -4.86
CA TRP A 12 3.46 0.34 -4.41
C TRP A 12 2.88 0.76 -3.07
N GLU A 13 3.68 1.46 -2.29
CA GLU A 13 3.28 1.97 -1.00
C GLU A 13 3.59 3.46 -0.91
N VAL A 14 2.63 4.24 -0.45
CA VAL A 14 2.86 5.62 -0.02
C VAL A 14 2.78 5.62 1.49
N ARG A 15 3.82 6.18 2.12
CA ARG A 15 3.91 6.25 3.58
C ARG A 15 3.93 7.69 4.03
N ASN A 16 3.14 8.02 5.04
CA ASN A 16 3.07 9.36 5.61
C ASN A 16 3.14 9.26 7.13
N ASP A 17 4.11 9.94 7.73
CA ASP A 17 4.27 9.94 9.18
C ASP A 17 3.22 10.85 9.81
N LEU A 18 2.53 10.32 10.81
CA LEU A 18 1.53 11.05 11.56
C LEU A 18 2.04 11.35 12.97
N ALA A 19 1.33 12.21 13.68
CA ALA A 19 1.63 12.47 15.08
C ALA A 19 1.47 11.20 15.91
N SER A 20 2.10 11.15 17.08
CA SER A 20 2.02 10.03 18.04
C SER A 20 2.64 8.74 17.49
N ASN A 21 3.70 8.85 16.69
CA ASN A 21 4.45 7.72 16.15
C ASN A 21 3.62 6.78 15.29
N ARG A 22 2.55 7.28 14.70
CA ARG A 22 1.72 6.50 13.78
C ARG A 22 2.15 6.76 12.35
N ILE A 23 1.99 5.75 11.53
CA ILE A 23 2.33 5.82 10.11
C ILE A 23 1.09 5.44 9.31
N ALA A 24 0.66 6.34 8.44
CA ALA A 24 -0.39 6.05 7.47
C ALA A 24 0.26 5.41 6.24
N ARG A 25 -0.28 4.31 5.79
CA ARG A 25 0.22 3.60 4.60
C ARG A 25 -0.92 3.35 3.65
N VAL A 26 -0.66 3.61 2.37
CA VAL A 26 -1.63 3.33 1.31
C VAL A 26 -0.93 2.43 0.30
N LEU A 27 -1.52 1.29 0.04
CA LEU A 27 -1.01 0.34 -0.94
C LEU A 27 -1.82 0.49 -2.23
N PHE A 28 -1.12 0.58 -3.35
CA PHE A 28 -1.76 0.81 -4.63
C PHE A 28 -1.00 0.10 -5.74
N CYS A 29 -1.64 0.00 -6.89
CA CYS A 29 -1.00 -0.48 -8.11
C CYS A 29 -1.39 0.43 -9.27
N ILE A 30 -0.67 0.29 -10.38
CA ILE A 30 -0.99 1.03 -11.59
C ILE A 30 -1.37 0.01 -12.65
N GLN A 31 -2.58 0.14 -13.19
CA GLN A 31 -3.09 -0.73 -14.25
C GLN A 31 -3.69 0.12 -15.35
N GLN A 32 -3.29 -0.15 -16.59
CA GLN A 32 -3.81 0.55 -17.76
C GLN A 32 -3.71 2.08 -17.63
N GLY A 33 -2.59 2.55 -17.04
CA GLY A 33 -2.36 3.96 -16.84
C GLY A 33 -3.15 4.59 -15.71
N LYS A 34 -3.86 3.79 -14.92
CA LYS A 34 -4.65 4.29 -13.80
C LYS A 34 -4.11 3.78 -12.47
N LEU A 35 -4.16 4.65 -11.47
CA LEU A 35 -3.76 4.30 -10.11
C LEU A 35 -4.96 3.72 -9.38
N LEU A 36 -4.80 2.52 -8.84
CA LEU A 36 -5.83 1.82 -8.08
C LEU A 36 -5.39 1.69 -6.63
N VAL A 37 -6.13 2.31 -5.71
CA VAL A 37 -5.87 2.15 -4.29
C VAL A 37 -6.45 0.82 -3.84
N LEU A 38 -5.60 -0.01 -3.25
CA LEU A 38 -5.99 -1.36 -2.86
C LEU A 38 -6.30 -1.48 -1.38
N HIS A 39 -5.56 -0.76 -0.53
CA HIS A 39 -5.70 -0.88 0.91
C HIS A 39 -5.02 0.30 1.58
N GLY A 40 -5.63 0.80 2.63
CA GLY A 40 -5.03 1.86 3.45
C GLY A 40 -5.18 1.52 4.92
N PHE A 41 -4.16 1.83 5.72
CA PHE A 41 -4.20 1.54 7.14
C PHE A 41 -3.25 2.46 7.89
N ILE A 42 -3.44 2.55 9.21
CA ILE A 42 -2.59 3.33 10.11
C ILE A 42 -2.06 2.40 11.19
N LYS A 43 -0.74 2.31 11.30
CA LYS A 43 -0.09 1.46 12.30
C LYS A 43 1.20 2.12 12.79
N LYS A 44 1.68 1.66 13.94
CA LYS A 44 2.96 2.12 14.49
C LYS A 44 4.15 1.36 13.90
N SER A 45 3.91 0.25 13.24
CA SER A 45 4.95 -0.63 12.73
C SER A 45 5.74 0.03 11.61
N GLN A 46 7.06 -0.17 11.59
CA GLN A 46 7.92 0.29 10.51
C GLN A 46 7.80 -0.57 9.25
N LYS A 47 7.36 -1.81 9.40
CA LYS A 47 7.20 -2.74 8.29
C LYS A 47 5.74 -2.85 7.90
N THR A 48 5.49 -3.08 6.62
CA THR A 48 4.15 -3.39 6.14
C THR A 48 3.81 -4.82 6.58
N PRO A 49 2.77 -5.02 7.40
CA PRO A 49 2.42 -6.37 7.85
C PRO A 49 2.06 -7.28 6.68
N ASN A 50 2.39 -8.57 6.81
CA ASN A 50 2.11 -9.55 5.77
C ASN A 50 0.63 -9.68 5.48
N GLU A 51 -0.22 -9.50 6.49
CA GLU A 51 -1.68 -9.55 6.32
C GLU A 51 -2.16 -8.46 5.37
N ASP A 52 -1.61 -7.25 5.53
CA ASP A 52 -2.00 -6.12 4.69
C ASP A 52 -1.47 -6.30 3.26
N LEU A 53 -0.27 -6.85 3.12
CA LEU A 53 0.28 -7.17 1.81
C LEU A 53 -0.56 -8.21 1.09
N ALA A 54 -0.93 -9.27 1.80
CA ALA A 54 -1.75 -10.35 1.23
C ALA A 54 -3.11 -9.83 0.78
N LEU A 55 -3.73 -8.95 1.58
CA LEU A 55 -5.01 -8.36 1.25
C LEU A 55 -4.89 -7.49 -0.01
N ALA A 56 -3.84 -6.67 -0.08
CA ALA A 56 -3.62 -5.81 -1.23
C ALA A 56 -3.40 -6.63 -2.51
N LEU A 57 -2.61 -7.70 -2.42
CA LEU A 57 -2.37 -8.59 -3.56
C LEU A 57 -3.65 -9.24 -4.03
N ARG A 58 -4.49 -9.69 -3.10
CA ARG A 58 -5.77 -10.31 -3.46
C ARG A 58 -6.67 -9.31 -4.16
N ARG A 59 -6.76 -8.08 -3.66
CA ARG A 59 -7.57 -7.04 -4.29
C ARG A 59 -7.03 -6.68 -5.66
N LYS A 60 -5.70 -6.64 -5.81
CA LYS A 60 -5.08 -6.37 -7.10
C LYS A 60 -5.52 -7.41 -8.13
N ARG A 61 -5.54 -8.69 -7.75
CA ARG A 61 -5.96 -9.77 -8.64
C ARG A 61 -7.40 -9.61 -9.10
N GLU A 62 -8.27 -9.09 -8.24
CA GLU A 62 -9.67 -8.88 -8.58
C GLU A 62 -9.84 -7.85 -9.70
N PHE A 63 -8.88 -6.95 -9.86
CA PHE A 63 -8.91 -5.93 -10.90
C PHE A 63 -8.11 -6.30 -12.14
N GLU A 64 -7.37 -7.40 -12.12
CA GLU A 64 -6.64 -7.86 -13.29
C GLU A 64 -7.61 -8.50 -14.29
N PRO A 65 -7.39 -8.22 -15.62
CA PRO A 65 -8.23 -8.81 -16.66
C PRO A 65 -8.03 -10.33 -16.80
#